data_6e193fd5ec557b8b7b2ee58dce1a9530
#
_entry.id   6e193fd5ec557b8b7b2ee58dce1a9530
#
_cell.length_a   1.000
_cell.length_b   1.000
_cell.length_c   1.000
_cell.angle_alpha   90.00
_cell.angle_beta   90.00
_cell.angle_gamma   90.00
#
_symmetry.space_group_name_H-M   'P 1'
#
loop_
_entity.id
_entity.type
_entity.pdbx_description
1 polymer ?
#
loop_
_entity_poly.entity_id
_entity_poly.type
_entity_poly.pdbx_seq_one_letter_code
_entity_poly.pdbx_strand_id
1 'polypeptide(L)'
;MNYIGSKKTLKDWIFQIIDKYTKDCEIFCDLFAGSCEITKEAKKKNYTVISNDLQYYSYILSKYYLENNQEIDIPEICPIEGTITKLYSKQSKYFTEENAKICDGYLKYIKDNGENIPLLANLIMAMDCVANTASVYGAYLKKYKKSSLKKISLNQEIINGKNGKAYCEPAEILINKISGDILYMDPPYNTRQYSSNYHVLETIARNDEPEVHGKTLLRNDCQKSLFSSKRFAKKALEEIIKNAKFKYIFMSYNNEGILSLEDIKQIFEKYGSYSLETKEYKKFNSGSGVLEKNTIEYLHILIK
;
A
#
# COMPACT_ATOMS: atom_id res chain seq x y z
N MET A 1 2.06 8.05 -5.65
CA MET A 1 0.80 7.28 -5.77
C MET A 1 -0.30 7.93 -4.95
N ASN A 2 -1.52 8.07 -5.50
CA ASN A 2 -2.69 8.55 -4.76
C ASN A 2 -3.33 7.34 -4.07
N TYR A 3 -3.10 7.19 -2.76
CA TYR A 3 -3.49 6.01 -2.01
C TYR A 3 -4.35 6.38 -0.80
N ILE A 4 -5.51 5.70 -0.64
CA ILE A 4 -6.37 5.92 0.54
C ILE A 4 -5.61 5.49 1.78
N GLY A 5 -5.61 6.35 2.80
CA GLY A 5 -4.90 6.07 4.04
C GLY A 5 -3.38 6.24 3.96
N SER A 6 -2.84 6.77 2.83
CA SER A 6 -1.40 7.03 2.72
C SER A 6 -0.89 7.88 3.89
N LYS A 7 0.15 7.42 4.54
CA LYS A 7 0.79 8.11 5.67
C LYS A 7 1.78 9.22 5.24
N LYS A 8 1.75 9.61 3.95
CA LYS A 8 2.66 10.63 3.39
C LYS A 8 2.69 11.93 4.22
N THR A 9 1.55 12.40 4.69
CA THR A 9 1.43 13.63 5.49
C THR A 9 1.64 13.41 6.99
N LEU A 10 1.60 12.16 7.44
CA LEU A 10 1.71 11.79 8.85
C LEU A 10 3.06 11.16 9.21
N LYS A 11 3.83 10.73 8.21
CA LYS A 11 5.07 9.96 8.43
C LYS A 11 6.08 10.67 9.34
N ASP A 12 6.27 11.97 9.17
CA ASP A 12 7.23 12.71 9.97
C ASP A 12 6.81 12.73 11.45
N TRP A 13 5.52 12.92 11.71
CA TRP A 13 4.96 12.84 13.08
C TRP A 13 5.07 11.40 13.64
N ILE A 14 4.77 10.39 12.84
CA ILE A 14 4.89 8.97 13.24
C ILE A 14 6.33 8.67 13.65
N PHE A 15 7.31 9.05 12.83
CA PHE A 15 8.72 8.79 13.12
C PHE A 15 9.25 9.62 14.30
N GLN A 16 8.77 10.86 14.51
CA GLN A 16 9.09 11.64 15.73
C GLN A 16 8.66 10.89 16.99
N ILE A 17 7.50 10.24 16.98
CA ILE A 17 7.02 9.45 18.11
C ILE A 17 7.81 8.16 18.23
N ILE A 18 8.07 7.45 17.14
CA ILE A 18 8.91 6.26 17.16
C ILE A 18 10.27 6.58 17.79
N ASP A 19 10.94 7.64 17.34
CA ASP A 19 12.25 8.08 17.86
C ASP A 19 12.18 8.45 19.36
N LYS A 20 11.03 8.95 19.86
CA LYS A 20 10.81 9.26 21.28
C LYS A 20 10.77 8.01 22.17
N TYR A 21 10.17 6.91 21.65
CA TYR A 21 9.90 5.69 22.43
C TYR A 21 10.96 4.60 22.24
N THR A 22 11.78 4.69 21.19
CA THR A 22 12.73 3.63 20.82
C THR A 22 14.19 4.06 21.01
N LYS A 23 15.07 3.11 21.33
CA LYS A 23 16.52 3.30 21.39
C LYS A 23 17.21 2.09 20.81
N ASP A 24 18.33 2.32 20.11
CA ASP A 24 19.24 1.30 19.61
C ASP A 24 18.53 0.20 18.79
N CYS A 25 17.60 0.61 17.90
CA CYS A 25 16.83 -0.29 17.07
C CYS A 25 17.42 -0.36 15.66
N GLU A 26 17.52 -1.58 15.12
CA GLU A 26 18.07 -1.83 13.79
C GLU A 26 17.03 -2.39 12.81
N ILE A 27 16.09 -3.21 13.29
CA ILE A 27 15.11 -3.91 12.44
C ILE A 27 13.74 -3.28 12.60
N PHE A 28 13.21 -2.79 11.49
CA PHE A 28 11.88 -2.17 11.39
C PHE A 28 10.98 -3.02 10.50
N CYS A 29 9.79 -3.38 10.97
CA CYS A 29 8.79 -4.08 10.15
C CYS A 29 7.61 -3.16 9.86
N ASP A 30 7.31 -2.95 8.57
CA ASP A 30 6.08 -2.33 8.04
C ASP A 30 5.14 -3.45 7.57
N LEU A 31 4.19 -3.84 8.42
CA LEU A 31 3.40 -5.06 8.24
C LEU A 31 2.24 -4.89 7.22
N PHE A 32 1.85 -3.64 6.91
CA PHE A 32 0.80 -3.28 5.96
C PHE A 32 1.26 -2.11 5.09
N ALA A 33 2.20 -2.37 4.20
CA ALA A 33 2.99 -1.34 3.51
C ALA A 33 2.18 -0.41 2.59
N GLY A 34 1.11 -0.90 1.97
CA GLY A 34 0.26 -0.12 1.08
C GLY A 34 1.03 0.64 0.00
N SER A 35 1.15 1.96 0.16
CA SER A 35 1.92 2.84 -0.75
C SER A 35 3.41 2.94 -0.42
N CYS A 36 3.90 2.20 0.55
CA CYS A 36 5.31 2.15 1.00
C CYS A 36 5.87 3.47 1.57
N GLU A 37 5.03 4.41 2.04
CA GLU A 37 5.54 5.69 2.56
C GLU A 37 6.31 5.51 3.87
N ILE A 38 5.88 4.59 4.74
CA ILE A 38 6.58 4.24 5.99
C ILE A 38 7.81 3.37 5.69
N THR A 39 7.66 2.38 4.80
CA THR A 39 8.77 1.54 4.31
C THR A 39 9.94 2.40 3.79
N LYS A 40 9.65 3.39 2.93
CA LYS A 40 10.65 4.32 2.37
C LYS A 40 11.32 5.14 3.45
N GLU A 41 10.55 5.68 4.38
CA GLU A 41 11.10 6.52 5.45
C GLU A 41 11.96 5.72 6.42
N ALA A 42 11.56 4.50 6.77
CA ALA A 42 12.36 3.59 7.59
C ALA A 42 13.70 3.26 6.92
N LYS A 43 13.70 2.99 5.58
CA LYS A 43 14.96 2.77 4.84
C LYS A 43 15.86 4.01 4.85
N LYS A 44 15.30 5.22 4.64
CA LYS A 44 16.05 6.49 4.73
C LYS A 44 16.70 6.71 6.10
N LYS A 45 16.03 6.27 7.15
CA LYS A 45 16.56 6.27 8.52
C LYS A 45 17.55 5.15 8.81
N ASN A 46 17.94 4.39 7.78
CA ASN A 46 18.94 3.33 7.83
C ASN A 46 18.55 2.11 8.67
N TYR A 47 17.25 1.85 8.86
CA TYR A 47 16.80 0.57 9.38
C TYR A 47 16.97 -0.55 8.35
N THR A 48 17.18 -1.78 8.81
CA THR A 48 16.96 -2.99 8.03
C THR A 48 15.44 -3.24 8.01
N VAL A 49 14.80 -3.02 6.86
CA VAL A 49 13.34 -3.01 6.78
C VAL A 49 12.77 -4.34 6.31
N ILE A 50 11.81 -4.86 7.07
CA ILE A 50 10.90 -5.92 6.63
C ILE A 50 9.60 -5.23 6.22
N SER A 51 9.14 -5.45 5.00
CA SER A 51 7.89 -4.88 4.49
C SER A 51 6.94 -5.97 4.02
N ASN A 52 5.66 -5.83 4.30
CA ASN A 52 4.65 -6.80 3.87
C ASN A 52 3.38 -6.11 3.39
N ASP A 53 2.74 -6.70 2.42
CA ASP A 53 1.35 -6.40 2.07
C ASP A 53 0.67 -7.63 1.49
N LEU A 54 -0.66 -7.68 1.60
CA LEU A 54 -1.46 -8.74 1.00
C LEU A 54 -1.61 -8.56 -0.52
N GLN A 55 -1.46 -7.32 -1.01
CA GLN A 55 -1.62 -6.98 -2.42
C GLN A 55 -0.28 -7.08 -3.15
N TYR A 56 -0.27 -7.77 -4.29
CA TYR A 56 0.94 -8.03 -5.05
C TYR A 56 1.57 -6.75 -5.62
N TYR A 57 0.76 -5.75 -6.05
CA TYR A 57 1.32 -4.47 -6.50
C TYR A 57 2.09 -3.75 -5.39
N SER A 58 1.63 -3.81 -4.13
CA SER A 58 2.32 -3.21 -2.98
C SER A 58 3.61 -3.96 -2.66
N TYR A 59 3.60 -5.30 -2.75
CA TYR A 59 4.80 -6.13 -2.65
C TYR A 59 5.86 -5.75 -3.70
N ILE A 60 5.47 -5.57 -4.97
CA ILE A 60 6.38 -5.13 -6.05
C ILE A 60 6.99 -3.76 -5.72
N LEU A 61 6.19 -2.81 -5.23
CA LEU A 61 6.70 -1.51 -4.79
C LEU A 61 7.66 -1.64 -3.60
N SER A 62 7.31 -2.44 -2.60
CA SER A 62 8.16 -2.71 -1.44
C SER A 62 9.49 -3.32 -1.84
N LYS A 63 9.47 -4.33 -2.71
CA LYS A 63 10.66 -5.00 -3.23
C LYS A 63 11.55 -4.02 -4.00
N TYR A 64 10.96 -3.19 -4.86
CA TYR A 64 11.68 -2.14 -5.56
C TYR A 64 12.37 -1.17 -4.60
N TYR A 65 11.66 -0.61 -3.63
CA TYR A 65 12.25 0.36 -2.71
C TYR A 65 13.29 -0.25 -1.76
N LEU A 66 13.14 -1.51 -1.37
CA LEU A 66 14.01 -2.15 -0.39
C LEU A 66 15.26 -2.80 -1.02
N GLU A 67 15.13 -3.36 -2.21
CA GLU A 67 16.19 -4.17 -2.82
C GLU A 67 16.92 -3.42 -3.95
N ASN A 68 16.35 -2.31 -4.47
CA ASN A 68 16.95 -1.54 -5.55
C ASN A 68 17.61 -0.25 -5.04
N ASN A 69 18.89 -0.09 -5.35
CA ASN A 69 19.68 1.09 -4.99
C ASN A 69 20.28 1.82 -6.21
N GLN A 70 19.89 1.44 -7.41
CA GLN A 70 20.43 1.99 -8.67
C GLN A 70 19.30 2.23 -9.67
N GLU A 71 19.48 3.19 -10.54
CA GLU A 71 18.63 3.37 -11.69
C GLU A 71 18.83 2.24 -12.69
N ILE A 72 17.78 1.90 -13.42
CA ILE A 72 17.80 0.95 -14.52
C ILE A 72 17.62 1.68 -15.84
N ASP A 73 18.11 1.12 -16.92
CA ASP A 73 17.77 1.57 -18.26
C ASP A 73 16.31 1.25 -18.56
N ILE A 74 15.55 2.26 -18.99
CA ILE A 74 14.17 2.09 -19.42
C ILE A 74 14.19 1.69 -20.89
N PRO A 75 13.73 0.48 -21.24
CA PRO A 75 13.76 0.03 -22.63
C PRO A 75 12.77 0.80 -23.49
N GLU A 76 13.14 1.00 -24.76
CA GLU A 76 12.17 1.40 -25.77
C GLU A 76 11.22 0.23 -26.06
N ILE A 77 9.93 0.50 -26.12
CA ILE A 77 8.92 -0.51 -26.39
C ILE A 77 8.00 -0.11 -27.55
N CYS A 78 7.46 -1.07 -28.25
CA CYS A 78 6.36 -0.88 -29.18
C CYS A 78 5.03 -0.97 -28.42
N PRO A 79 4.14 0.05 -28.52
CA PRO A 79 2.79 -0.06 -28.00
C PRO A 79 2.02 -1.19 -28.68
N ILE A 80 1.37 -2.03 -27.88
CA ILE A 80 0.57 -3.17 -28.38
C ILE A 80 -0.79 -3.19 -27.71
N GLU A 81 -1.74 -3.94 -28.29
CA GLU A 81 -3.01 -4.19 -27.65
C GLU A 81 -2.95 -5.50 -26.84
N GLY A 82 -3.09 -5.39 -25.52
CA GLY A 82 -3.12 -6.51 -24.58
C GLY A 82 -4.29 -6.42 -23.61
N THR A 83 -4.12 -7.01 -22.42
CA THR A 83 -5.14 -7.10 -21.38
C THR A 83 -5.54 -5.74 -20.85
N ILE A 84 -4.58 -4.85 -20.60
CA ILE A 84 -4.87 -3.52 -20.04
C ILE A 84 -5.66 -2.68 -21.04
N THR A 85 -5.29 -2.73 -22.32
CA THR A 85 -6.04 -2.04 -23.39
C THR A 85 -7.46 -2.58 -23.50
N LYS A 86 -7.64 -3.89 -23.54
CA LYS A 86 -8.96 -4.54 -23.69
C LYS A 86 -9.88 -4.23 -22.53
N LEU A 87 -9.43 -4.41 -21.30
CA LEU A 87 -10.24 -4.27 -20.09
C LEU A 87 -10.34 -2.80 -19.64
N TYR A 88 -9.20 -2.15 -19.42
CA TYR A 88 -9.15 -0.91 -18.65
C TYR A 88 -9.09 0.36 -19.52
N SER A 89 -9.19 0.20 -20.85
CA SER A 89 -9.38 1.31 -21.79
C SER A 89 -10.63 1.14 -22.64
N LYS A 90 -10.80 0.02 -23.39
CA LYS A 90 -11.92 -0.19 -24.32
C LYS A 90 -13.24 -0.52 -23.62
N GLN A 91 -13.22 -1.37 -22.58
CA GLN A 91 -14.42 -1.72 -21.81
C GLN A 91 -14.71 -0.75 -20.66
N SER A 92 -13.75 0.10 -20.31
CA SER A 92 -13.85 1.08 -19.26
C SER A 92 -13.04 2.33 -19.61
N LYS A 93 -12.97 3.32 -18.72
CA LYS A 93 -12.21 4.57 -18.96
C LYS A 93 -11.15 4.83 -17.89
N TYR A 94 -10.50 3.77 -17.41
CA TYR A 94 -9.40 3.96 -16.45
C TYR A 94 -8.18 4.60 -17.11
N PHE A 95 -7.88 4.24 -18.36
CA PHE A 95 -6.75 4.78 -19.11
C PHE A 95 -7.18 5.19 -20.53
N THR A 96 -6.41 6.10 -21.13
CA THR A 96 -6.49 6.33 -22.60
C THR A 96 -5.98 5.08 -23.32
N GLU A 97 -6.42 4.88 -24.55
CA GLU A 97 -5.97 3.72 -25.35
C GLU A 97 -4.46 3.78 -25.62
N GLU A 98 -3.90 4.98 -25.82
CA GLU A 98 -2.47 5.18 -25.99
C GLU A 98 -1.69 4.69 -24.76
N ASN A 99 -2.04 5.16 -23.56
CA ASN A 99 -1.36 4.77 -22.31
C ASN A 99 -1.53 3.28 -22.00
N ALA A 100 -2.71 2.71 -22.27
CA ALA A 100 -2.95 1.29 -22.08
C ALA A 100 -2.08 0.43 -23.01
N LYS A 101 -1.96 0.81 -24.29
CA LYS A 101 -1.08 0.13 -25.25
C LYS A 101 0.40 0.20 -24.89
N ILE A 102 0.85 1.35 -24.36
CA ILE A 102 2.22 1.50 -23.87
C ILE A 102 2.42 0.57 -22.64
N CYS A 103 1.46 0.51 -21.72
CA CYS A 103 1.50 -0.40 -20.58
C CYS A 103 1.61 -1.86 -21.03
N ASP A 104 0.74 -2.30 -21.94
CA ASP A 104 0.78 -3.66 -22.48
C ASP A 104 2.12 -3.97 -23.18
N GLY A 105 2.73 -2.98 -23.85
CA GLY A 105 4.06 -3.11 -24.45
C GLY A 105 5.16 -3.39 -23.40
N TYR A 106 5.15 -2.64 -22.28
CA TYR A 106 6.09 -2.91 -21.17
C TYR A 106 5.83 -4.27 -20.51
N LEU A 107 4.56 -4.63 -20.30
CA LEU A 107 4.20 -5.93 -19.72
C LEU A 107 4.66 -7.09 -20.59
N LYS A 108 4.51 -6.96 -21.91
CA LYS A 108 5.06 -7.94 -22.87
C LYS A 108 6.58 -8.00 -22.79
N TYR A 109 7.26 -6.85 -22.77
CA TYR A 109 8.71 -6.81 -22.65
C TYR A 109 9.19 -7.55 -21.39
N ILE A 110 8.56 -7.29 -20.24
CA ILE A 110 8.87 -7.98 -18.97
C ILE A 110 8.62 -9.49 -19.09
N LYS A 111 7.54 -9.91 -19.73
CA LYS A 111 7.21 -11.32 -19.93
C LYS A 111 8.23 -12.04 -20.82
N ASP A 112 8.69 -11.38 -21.87
CA ASP A 112 9.62 -11.96 -22.85
C ASP A 112 11.09 -12.00 -22.35
N ASN A 113 11.48 -11.06 -21.47
CA ASN A 113 12.86 -10.91 -21.01
C ASN A 113 13.09 -11.37 -19.54
N GLY A 114 12.05 -11.86 -18.88
CA GLY A 114 12.09 -12.26 -17.47
C GLY A 114 11.71 -11.15 -16.51
N GLU A 115 11.53 -11.53 -15.23
CA GLU A 115 11.10 -10.62 -14.18
C GLU A 115 12.04 -9.40 -14.05
N ASN A 116 11.45 -8.21 -14.10
CA ASN A 116 12.15 -6.95 -13.88
C ASN A 116 11.35 -6.09 -12.88
N ILE A 117 11.62 -6.27 -11.60
CA ILE A 117 10.91 -5.61 -10.51
C ILE A 117 11.01 -4.08 -10.60
N PRO A 118 12.18 -3.46 -10.82
CA PRO A 118 12.28 -2.01 -10.96
C PRO A 118 11.43 -1.47 -12.12
N LEU A 119 11.46 -2.12 -13.27
CA LEU A 119 10.65 -1.69 -14.43
C LEU A 119 9.15 -1.80 -14.13
N LEU A 120 8.72 -2.92 -13.54
CA LEU A 120 7.32 -3.16 -13.19
C LEU A 120 6.83 -2.17 -12.12
N ALA A 121 7.62 -1.89 -11.09
CA ALA A 121 7.27 -0.91 -10.06
C ALA A 121 7.11 0.50 -10.65
N ASN A 122 8.03 0.93 -11.50
CA ASN A 122 7.94 2.22 -12.19
C ASN A 122 6.72 2.29 -13.12
N LEU A 123 6.40 1.19 -13.81
CA LEU A 123 5.20 1.09 -14.65
C LEU A 123 3.91 1.24 -13.81
N ILE A 124 3.81 0.53 -12.67
CA ILE A 124 2.66 0.63 -11.75
C ILE A 124 2.47 2.09 -11.29
N MET A 125 3.54 2.75 -10.87
CA MET A 125 3.50 4.15 -10.41
C MET A 125 3.12 5.11 -11.55
N ALA A 126 3.67 4.92 -12.75
CA ALA A 126 3.37 5.74 -13.91
C ALA A 126 1.89 5.61 -14.34
N MET A 127 1.36 4.39 -14.33
CA MET A 127 -0.05 4.13 -14.66
C MET A 127 -0.99 4.73 -13.61
N ASP A 128 -0.66 4.65 -12.32
CA ASP A 128 -1.45 5.31 -11.27
C ASP A 128 -1.49 6.84 -11.44
N CYS A 129 -0.41 7.46 -11.86
CA CYS A 129 -0.37 8.92 -12.11
C CYS A 129 -1.34 9.37 -13.21
N VAL A 130 -1.56 8.56 -14.22
CA VAL A 130 -2.45 8.87 -15.36
C VAL A 130 -3.83 8.19 -15.26
N ALA A 131 -4.10 7.48 -14.19
CA ALA A 131 -5.38 6.81 -13.99
C ALA A 131 -6.54 7.81 -13.93
N ASN A 132 -7.60 7.56 -14.69
CA ASN A 132 -8.81 8.41 -14.78
C ASN A 132 -9.79 8.09 -13.64
N THR A 133 -9.34 8.25 -12.42
CA THR A 133 -10.08 7.95 -11.19
C THR A 133 -10.03 9.14 -10.21
N ALA A 134 -10.86 9.07 -9.18
CA ALA A 134 -10.82 9.97 -8.03
C ALA A 134 -10.06 9.34 -6.85
N SER A 135 -8.86 8.82 -7.09
CA SER A 135 -7.92 8.18 -6.14
C SER A 135 -8.11 6.66 -5.94
N VAL A 136 -9.23 6.07 -6.33
CA VAL A 136 -9.45 4.62 -6.25
C VAL A 136 -10.06 4.08 -7.52
N TYR A 137 -9.83 2.80 -7.79
CA TYR A 137 -10.34 2.12 -8.98
C TYR A 137 -11.74 1.50 -8.77
N GLY A 138 -12.39 1.79 -7.66
CA GLY A 138 -13.79 1.41 -7.45
C GLY A 138 -14.78 2.12 -8.39
N ALA A 139 -14.32 3.13 -9.13
CA ALA A 139 -15.02 3.78 -10.23
C ALA A 139 -14.04 4.57 -11.10
N TYR A 140 -14.35 4.69 -12.38
CA TYR A 140 -13.64 5.60 -13.29
C TYR A 140 -14.51 6.81 -13.61
N LEU A 141 -13.88 7.93 -13.99
CA LEU A 141 -14.58 9.15 -14.35
C LEU A 141 -15.20 9.03 -15.76
N LYS A 142 -16.39 9.56 -15.95
CA LYS A 142 -17.10 9.55 -17.25
C LYS A 142 -16.34 10.33 -18.35
N LYS A 143 -15.63 11.40 -17.96
CA LYS A 143 -14.76 12.19 -18.84
C LYS A 143 -13.32 12.07 -18.35
N TYR A 144 -12.37 12.06 -19.26
CA TYR A 144 -10.95 12.05 -18.91
C TYR A 144 -10.56 13.36 -18.21
N LYS A 145 -9.89 13.25 -17.06
CA LYS A 145 -9.28 14.39 -16.37
C LYS A 145 -7.97 14.80 -17.06
N LYS A 146 -7.55 16.05 -16.89
CA LYS A 146 -6.32 16.57 -17.54
C LYS A 146 -5.08 15.72 -17.30
N SER A 147 -4.91 15.17 -16.09
CA SER A 147 -3.77 14.30 -15.78
C SER A 147 -3.81 12.96 -16.51
N SER A 148 -4.99 12.42 -16.81
CA SER A 148 -5.13 11.14 -17.51
C SER A 148 -4.89 11.22 -19.01
N LEU A 149 -4.88 12.43 -19.57
CA LEU A 149 -4.54 12.69 -20.99
C LEU A 149 -3.02 12.82 -21.22
N LYS A 150 -2.22 12.86 -20.15
CA LYS A 150 -0.76 12.89 -20.30
C LYS A 150 -0.26 11.50 -20.69
N LYS A 151 0.77 11.46 -21.53
CA LYS A 151 1.50 10.22 -21.81
C LYS A 151 2.22 9.74 -20.56
N ILE A 152 2.23 8.43 -20.31
CA ILE A 152 2.97 7.87 -19.18
C ILE A 152 4.46 8.14 -19.31
N SER A 153 5.09 8.41 -18.15
CA SER A 153 6.53 8.55 -18.00
C SER A 153 6.99 7.75 -16.82
N LEU A 154 7.95 6.86 -17.02
CA LEU A 154 8.54 6.06 -15.96
C LEU A 154 9.60 6.89 -15.26
N ASN A 155 9.30 7.33 -14.03
CA ASN A 155 10.20 8.15 -13.22
C ASN A 155 10.71 7.30 -12.05
N GLN A 156 12.01 7.07 -11.99
CA GLN A 156 12.65 6.26 -10.97
C GLN A 156 12.84 7.06 -9.67
N GLU A 157 12.48 6.46 -8.55
CA GLU A 157 12.74 7.00 -7.21
C GLU A 157 13.65 6.04 -6.46
N ILE A 158 14.93 6.38 -6.30
CA ILE A 158 15.89 5.58 -5.56
C ILE A 158 15.89 5.99 -4.10
N ILE A 159 15.74 5.02 -3.21
CA ILE A 159 15.80 5.22 -1.77
C ILE A 159 17.09 4.60 -1.24
N ASN A 160 18.03 5.46 -0.84
CA ASN A 160 19.29 5.02 -0.23
C ASN A 160 19.06 4.54 1.20
N GLY A 161 19.84 3.54 1.61
CA GLY A 161 19.79 2.93 2.94
C GLY A 161 20.13 1.44 2.88
N LYS A 162 20.02 0.76 4.04
CA LYS A 162 20.22 -0.68 4.11
C LYS A 162 19.18 -1.43 3.27
N ASN A 163 19.59 -2.50 2.61
CA ASN A 163 18.67 -3.40 1.93
C ASN A 163 17.76 -4.09 2.96
N GLY A 164 16.51 -4.27 2.56
CA GLY A 164 15.49 -4.93 3.36
C GLY A 164 14.91 -6.14 2.65
N LYS A 165 13.79 -6.62 3.13
CA LYS A 165 13.08 -7.77 2.56
C LYS A 165 11.59 -7.49 2.45
N ALA A 166 11.02 -7.77 1.29
CA ALA A 166 9.59 -7.65 1.02
C ALA A 166 8.90 -9.03 1.07
N TYR A 167 7.66 -9.04 1.55
CA TYR A 167 6.79 -10.21 1.61
C TYR A 167 5.40 -9.89 1.04
N CYS A 168 4.72 -10.93 0.57
CA CYS A 168 3.34 -10.85 0.07
C CYS A 168 2.52 -11.97 0.74
N GLU A 169 2.24 -11.80 2.03
CA GLU A 169 1.56 -12.82 2.83
C GLU A 169 0.47 -12.19 3.72
N PRO A 170 -0.55 -12.97 4.14
CA PRO A 170 -1.42 -12.54 5.22
C PRO A 170 -0.60 -12.19 6.47
N ALA A 171 -0.89 -11.02 7.07
CA ALA A 171 -0.14 -10.50 8.22
C ALA A 171 -0.12 -11.49 9.40
N GLU A 172 -1.24 -12.19 9.61
CA GLU A 172 -1.42 -13.20 10.67
C GLU A 172 -0.53 -14.44 10.49
N ILE A 173 -0.11 -14.70 9.25
CA ILE A 173 0.81 -15.80 8.92
C ILE A 173 2.24 -15.31 9.05
N LEU A 174 2.56 -14.16 8.45
CA LEU A 174 3.91 -13.64 8.43
C LEU A 174 4.45 -13.33 9.82
N ILE A 175 3.62 -12.80 10.73
CA ILE A 175 4.06 -12.40 12.08
C ILE A 175 4.69 -13.55 12.89
N ASN A 176 4.36 -14.79 12.57
CA ASN A 176 4.94 -15.97 13.21
C ASN A 176 6.35 -16.32 12.68
N LYS A 177 6.74 -15.77 11.53
CA LYS A 177 7.98 -16.09 10.81
C LYS A 177 9.07 -15.04 10.97
N ILE A 178 8.72 -13.85 11.47
CA ILE A 178 9.59 -12.68 11.55
C ILE A 178 9.79 -12.21 12.99
N SER A 179 10.88 -11.48 13.21
CA SER A 179 11.18 -10.81 14.46
C SER A 179 11.99 -9.55 14.20
N GLY A 180 12.06 -8.64 15.16
CA GLY A 180 12.82 -7.40 15.05
C GLY A 180 12.62 -6.50 16.26
N ASP A 181 12.95 -5.22 16.12
CA ASP A 181 12.87 -4.26 17.20
C ASP A 181 11.53 -3.49 17.18
N ILE A 182 11.16 -2.99 16.00
CA ILE A 182 9.98 -2.14 15.80
C ILE A 182 9.03 -2.82 14.82
N LEU A 183 7.78 -3.00 15.25
CA LEU A 183 6.66 -3.39 14.40
C LEU A 183 5.76 -2.18 14.20
N TYR A 184 5.60 -1.74 12.96
CA TYR A 184 4.61 -0.75 12.58
C TYR A 184 3.45 -1.41 11.84
N MET A 185 2.24 -1.03 12.18
CA MET A 185 1.01 -1.54 11.59
C MET A 185 0.08 -0.39 11.19
N ASP A 186 -0.42 -0.43 9.97
CA ASP A 186 -1.49 0.42 9.44
C ASP A 186 -2.54 -0.46 8.74
N PRO A 187 -3.25 -1.30 9.50
CA PRO A 187 -4.18 -2.25 8.93
C PRO A 187 -5.39 -1.54 8.30
N PRO A 188 -6.10 -2.17 7.35
CA PRO A 188 -7.37 -1.66 6.87
C PRO A 188 -8.34 -1.35 8.01
N TYR A 189 -8.91 -0.14 8.04
CA TYR A 189 -9.80 0.30 9.10
C TYR A 189 -11.27 0.41 8.69
N ASN A 190 -11.61 0.07 7.45
CA ASN A 190 -13.00 0.04 6.97
C ASN A 190 -13.37 -1.29 6.33
N THR A 191 -14.66 -1.51 6.09
CA THR A 191 -15.18 -2.76 5.53
C THR A 191 -14.85 -2.95 4.04
N ARG A 192 -14.38 -1.92 3.35
CA ARG A 192 -14.06 -2.00 1.94
C ARG A 192 -12.67 -2.58 1.74
N GLN A 193 -12.59 -3.69 1.02
CA GLN A 193 -11.32 -4.36 0.72
C GLN A 193 -10.42 -3.51 -0.19
N TYR A 194 -9.14 -3.42 0.16
CA TYR A 194 -8.14 -2.73 -0.66
C TYR A 194 -7.96 -3.39 -2.03
N SER A 195 -8.10 -4.72 -2.11
CA SER A 195 -8.13 -5.46 -3.37
C SER A 195 -9.20 -4.94 -4.35
N SER A 196 -10.37 -4.53 -3.85
CA SER A 196 -11.41 -3.91 -4.69
C SER A 196 -11.10 -2.46 -5.07
N ASN A 197 -10.30 -1.76 -4.26
CA ASN A 197 -9.94 -0.37 -4.53
C ASN A 197 -8.79 -0.23 -5.54
N TYR A 198 -7.93 -1.25 -5.67
CA TYR A 198 -6.70 -1.19 -6.46
C TYR A 198 -6.53 -2.38 -7.42
N HIS A 199 -7.62 -3.07 -7.78
CA HIS A 199 -7.63 -4.26 -8.65
C HIS A 199 -6.98 -4.04 -10.02
N VAL A 200 -7.01 -2.82 -10.56
CA VAL A 200 -6.35 -2.50 -11.83
C VAL A 200 -4.83 -2.53 -11.68
N LEU A 201 -4.30 -1.96 -10.58
CA LEU A 201 -2.86 -2.04 -10.29
C LEU A 201 -2.42 -3.47 -10.01
N GLU A 202 -3.28 -4.27 -9.36
CA GLU A 202 -3.04 -5.69 -9.15
C GLU A 202 -2.92 -6.46 -10.48
N THR A 203 -3.76 -6.16 -11.48
CA THR A 203 -3.68 -6.75 -12.81
C THR A 203 -2.39 -6.38 -13.52
N ILE A 204 -1.96 -5.11 -13.44
CA ILE A 204 -0.68 -4.67 -13.99
C ILE A 204 0.48 -5.41 -13.31
N ALA A 205 0.46 -5.48 -11.97
CA ALA A 205 1.52 -6.11 -11.19
C ALA A 205 1.66 -7.61 -11.47
N ARG A 206 0.54 -8.32 -11.57
CA ARG A 206 0.53 -9.77 -11.86
C ARG A 206 0.81 -10.09 -13.31
N ASN A 207 0.63 -9.12 -14.21
CA ASN A 207 0.81 -9.29 -15.65
C ASN A 207 0.06 -10.52 -16.17
N ASP A 208 -1.20 -10.65 -15.75
CA ASP A 208 -2.07 -11.80 -16.03
C ASP A 208 -3.34 -11.40 -16.81
N GLU A 209 -4.16 -12.38 -17.17
CA GLU A 209 -5.44 -12.20 -17.83
C GLU A 209 -6.58 -12.62 -16.88
N PRO A 210 -6.98 -11.73 -15.94
CA PRO A 210 -7.95 -12.11 -14.93
C PRO A 210 -9.37 -12.25 -15.48
N GLU A 211 -10.13 -13.14 -14.87
CA GLU A 211 -11.58 -13.07 -14.95
C GLU A 211 -12.08 -11.87 -14.15
N VAL A 212 -12.96 -11.07 -14.75
CA VAL A 212 -13.46 -9.83 -14.16
C VAL A 212 -14.99 -9.76 -14.22
N HIS A 213 -15.57 -8.98 -13.29
CA HIS A 213 -17.02 -8.77 -13.25
C HIS A 213 -17.39 -7.32 -12.97
N GLY A 214 -18.66 -6.99 -13.25
CA GLY A 214 -19.23 -5.68 -12.97
C GLY A 214 -18.69 -4.55 -13.85
N LYS A 215 -19.24 -3.35 -13.67
CA LYS A 215 -18.86 -2.15 -14.46
C LYS A 215 -17.42 -1.69 -14.23
N THR A 216 -16.88 -2.00 -13.08
CA THR A 216 -15.52 -1.62 -12.69
C THR A 216 -14.48 -2.68 -13.06
N LEU A 217 -14.92 -3.79 -13.66
CA LEU A 217 -14.07 -4.90 -14.07
C LEU A 217 -13.23 -5.43 -12.90
N LEU A 218 -13.91 -5.66 -11.76
CA LEU A 218 -13.29 -6.17 -10.55
C LEU A 218 -12.84 -7.62 -10.78
N ARG A 219 -11.62 -7.94 -10.38
CA ARG A 219 -11.06 -9.31 -10.44
C ARG A 219 -11.87 -10.27 -9.57
N ASN A 220 -12.10 -11.50 -10.04
CA ASN A 220 -12.80 -12.54 -9.29
C ASN A 220 -11.94 -13.10 -8.14
N ASP A 221 -10.62 -13.04 -8.25
CA ASP A 221 -9.63 -13.59 -7.31
C ASP A 221 -9.11 -12.55 -6.28
N CYS A 222 -9.90 -11.52 -6.00
CA CYS A 222 -9.54 -10.50 -5.02
C CYS A 222 -9.33 -11.09 -3.61
N GLN A 223 -8.13 -10.96 -3.08
CA GLN A 223 -7.80 -11.37 -1.70
C GLN A 223 -8.50 -10.47 -0.67
N LYS A 224 -8.94 -11.05 0.43
CA LYS A 224 -9.68 -10.35 1.48
C LYS A 224 -8.87 -10.30 2.77
N SER A 225 -8.67 -9.10 3.30
CA SER A 225 -8.06 -8.90 4.62
C SER A 225 -9.08 -9.18 5.73
N LEU A 226 -8.67 -9.86 6.79
CA LEU A 226 -9.47 -10.06 8.00
C LEU A 226 -9.76 -8.73 8.71
N PHE A 227 -8.88 -7.75 8.59
CA PHE A 227 -9.05 -6.41 9.16
C PHE A 227 -10.18 -5.59 8.53
N SER A 228 -10.62 -5.91 7.31
CA SER A 228 -11.81 -5.30 6.71
C SER A 228 -13.13 -5.99 7.13
N SER A 229 -13.10 -6.88 8.11
CA SER A 229 -14.28 -7.60 8.59
C SER A 229 -14.55 -7.28 10.06
N LYS A 230 -15.72 -6.71 10.36
CA LYS A 230 -16.16 -6.44 11.75
C LYS A 230 -16.10 -7.69 12.63
N ARG A 231 -16.33 -8.88 12.05
CA ARG A 231 -16.34 -10.17 12.78
C ARG A 231 -14.93 -10.62 13.15
N PHE A 232 -13.94 -10.34 12.31
CA PHE A 232 -12.61 -10.95 12.45
C PHE A 232 -11.52 -9.99 12.86
N ALA A 233 -11.68 -8.66 12.65
CA ALA A 233 -10.62 -7.67 12.87
C ALA A 233 -10.05 -7.70 14.30
N LYS A 234 -10.91 -7.79 15.34
CA LYS A 234 -10.49 -7.81 16.74
C LYS A 234 -9.63 -9.04 17.04
N LYS A 235 -10.07 -10.21 16.57
CA LYS A 235 -9.33 -11.47 16.77
C LYS A 235 -8.01 -11.47 16.01
N ALA A 236 -8.00 -10.97 14.77
CA ALA A 236 -6.80 -10.86 13.95
C ALA A 236 -5.76 -9.94 14.59
N LEU A 237 -6.19 -8.78 15.13
CA LEU A 237 -5.31 -7.88 15.86
C LEU A 237 -4.70 -8.57 17.09
N GLU A 238 -5.53 -9.18 17.93
CA GLU A 238 -5.06 -9.86 19.15
C GLU A 238 -4.06 -10.99 18.82
N GLU A 239 -4.31 -11.75 17.76
CA GLU A 239 -3.42 -12.82 17.31
C GLU A 239 -2.06 -12.28 16.84
N ILE A 240 -2.04 -11.18 16.06
CA ILE A 240 -0.80 -10.52 15.67
C ILE A 240 -0.05 -10.01 16.91
N ILE A 241 -0.70 -9.27 17.80
CA ILE A 241 -0.05 -8.70 18.98
C ILE A 241 0.52 -9.80 19.88
N LYS A 242 -0.23 -10.88 20.09
CA LYS A 242 0.20 -12.04 20.88
C LYS A 242 1.48 -12.66 20.33
N ASN A 243 1.54 -12.88 19.02
CA ASN A 243 2.61 -13.64 18.36
C ASN A 243 3.79 -12.76 17.94
N ALA A 244 3.64 -11.44 17.91
CA ALA A 244 4.70 -10.51 17.52
C ALA A 244 5.94 -10.63 18.42
N LYS A 245 7.08 -10.95 17.80
CA LYS A 245 8.42 -11.01 18.42
C LYS A 245 9.14 -9.69 18.20
N PHE A 246 8.55 -8.60 18.68
CA PHE A 246 9.03 -7.22 18.58
C PHE A 246 8.89 -6.53 19.93
N LYS A 247 9.88 -5.74 20.32
CA LYS A 247 9.86 -4.98 21.57
C LYS A 247 8.91 -3.80 21.52
N TYR A 248 8.92 -3.08 20.40
CA TYR A 248 8.12 -1.88 20.21
C TYR A 248 7.09 -2.11 19.11
N ILE A 249 5.83 -1.89 19.41
CA ILE A 249 4.73 -2.04 18.45
C ILE A 249 3.99 -0.71 18.35
N PHE A 250 3.90 -0.17 17.14
CA PHE A 250 3.17 1.05 16.81
C PHE A 250 2.04 0.70 15.85
N MET A 251 0.83 1.14 16.14
CA MET A 251 -0.31 0.93 15.26
C MET A 251 -1.02 2.25 14.97
N SER A 252 -1.01 2.67 13.71
CA SER A 252 -1.85 3.76 13.22
C SER A 252 -3.29 3.26 13.08
N TYR A 253 -4.22 4.06 13.57
CA TYR A 253 -5.65 3.83 13.42
C TYR A 253 -6.40 5.15 13.53
N ASN A 254 -7.67 5.21 13.12
CA ASN A 254 -8.45 6.44 13.23
C ASN A 254 -9.79 6.22 13.95
N ASN A 255 -10.43 7.32 14.31
CA ASN A 255 -11.71 7.31 15.03
C ASN A 255 -12.92 6.81 14.23
N GLU A 256 -12.75 6.55 12.92
CA GLU A 256 -13.82 6.01 12.03
C GLU A 256 -13.65 4.51 11.76
N GLY A 257 -12.66 3.87 12.39
CA GLY A 257 -12.30 2.49 12.14
C GLY A 257 -13.29 1.45 12.69
N ILE A 258 -13.15 0.21 12.21
CA ILE A 258 -13.98 -0.94 12.66
C ILE A 258 -13.77 -1.25 14.15
N LEU A 259 -12.51 -1.17 14.60
CA LEU A 259 -12.13 -1.38 15.99
C LEU A 259 -12.29 -0.05 16.76
N SER A 260 -12.89 -0.12 17.93
CA SER A 260 -12.92 1.03 18.82
C SER A 260 -11.55 1.26 19.48
N LEU A 261 -11.31 2.50 19.93
CA LEU A 261 -10.12 2.82 20.71
C LEU A 261 -10.00 1.90 21.93
N GLU A 262 -11.12 1.63 22.60
CA GLU A 262 -11.16 0.76 23.78
C GLU A 262 -10.83 -0.70 23.45
N ASP A 263 -11.29 -1.22 22.30
CA ASP A 263 -10.93 -2.58 21.86
C ASP A 263 -9.42 -2.73 21.66
N ILE A 264 -8.79 -1.74 21.01
CA ILE A 264 -7.35 -1.75 20.74
C ILE A 264 -6.59 -1.63 22.05
N LYS A 265 -6.98 -0.68 22.92
CA LYS A 265 -6.36 -0.48 24.24
C LYS A 265 -6.38 -1.74 25.08
N GLN A 266 -7.55 -2.38 25.21
CA GLN A 266 -7.71 -3.62 25.98
C GLN A 266 -6.82 -4.76 25.45
N ILE A 267 -6.65 -4.87 24.13
CA ILE A 267 -5.76 -5.86 23.55
C ILE A 267 -4.32 -5.53 23.90
N PHE A 268 -3.88 -4.28 23.70
CA PHE A 268 -2.50 -3.88 23.92
C PHE A 268 -2.09 -4.04 25.40
N GLU A 269 -2.94 -3.62 26.34
CA GLU A 269 -2.68 -3.70 27.80
C GLU A 269 -2.50 -5.16 28.31
N LYS A 270 -3.00 -6.17 27.58
CA LYS A 270 -2.75 -7.58 27.92
C LYS A 270 -1.30 -8.02 27.68
N TYR A 271 -0.58 -7.33 26.81
CA TYR A 271 0.72 -7.79 26.31
C TYR A 271 1.90 -6.87 26.66
N GLY A 272 1.67 -5.76 27.35
CA GLY A 272 2.72 -4.85 27.81
C GLY A 272 2.23 -3.47 28.19
N SER A 273 3.14 -2.51 28.24
CA SER A 273 2.84 -1.11 28.56
C SER A 273 2.22 -0.41 27.37
N TYR A 274 1.00 0.10 27.55
CA TYR A 274 0.26 0.83 26.51
C TYR A 274 0.39 2.35 26.65
N SER A 275 0.55 3.04 25.55
CA SER A 275 0.46 4.51 25.44
C SER A 275 -0.28 4.89 24.16
N LEU A 276 -0.79 6.13 24.11
CA LEU A 276 -1.52 6.66 22.97
C LEU A 276 -1.04 8.07 22.65
N GLU A 277 -0.68 8.30 21.41
CA GLU A 277 -0.44 9.63 20.84
C GLU A 277 -1.52 9.94 19.80
N THR A 278 -1.93 11.20 19.69
CA THR A 278 -3.04 11.61 18.83
C THR A 278 -2.64 12.80 17.96
N LYS A 279 -3.16 12.83 16.73
CA LYS A 279 -2.98 13.98 15.84
C LYS A 279 -4.29 14.28 15.11
N GLU A 280 -4.76 15.50 15.23
CA GLU A 280 -5.85 15.98 14.38
C GLU A 280 -5.31 16.38 13.00
N TYR A 281 -5.98 15.97 11.95
CA TYR A 281 -5.66 16.39 10.59
C TYR A 281 -6.92 16.53 9.73
N LYS A 282 -6.82 17.41 8.72
CA LYS A 282 -7.90 17.62 7.75
C LYS A 282 -7.92 16.48 6.75
N LYS A 283 -9.05 15.79 6.65
CA LYS A 283 -9.25 14.71 5.66
C LYS A 283 -9.24 15.30 4.25
N PHE A 284 -8.49 14.69 3.36
CA PHE A 284 -8.52 15.06 1.94
C PHE A 284 -9.86 14.60 1.34
N ASN A 285 -10.80 15.53 1.11
CA ASN A 285 -12.09 15.23 0.51
C ASN A 285 -11.95 15.12 -1.02
N SER A 286 -12.20 13.93 -1.56
CA SER A 286 -12.50 13.74 -2.97
C SER A 286 -13.93 14.19 -3.26
N GLY A 287 -14.11 15.50 -3.53
CA GLY A 287 -15.23 16.07 -4.26
C GLY A 287 -16.66 15.67 -3.86
N SER A 288 -17.19 16.24 -2.80
CA SER A 288 -18.60 16.66 -2.65
C SER A 288 -18.67 17.56 -1.40
N GLY A 289 -19.08 18.80 -1.57
CA GLY A 289 -19.07 19.90 -0.60
C GLY A 289 -19.79 19.66 0.74
N VAL A 290 -19.32 18.75 1.53
CA VAL A 290 -19.75 18.49 2.91
C VAL A 290 -18.62 18.89 3.84
N LEU A 291 -18.98 19.68 4.87
CA LEU A 291 -18.16 20.23 5.95
C LEU A 291 -16.96 19.37 6.33
N GLU A 292 -15.80 20.03 6.44
CA GLU A 292 -14.53 19.47 6.93
C GLU A 292 -14.72 18.84 8.31
N LYS A 293 -14.92 17.52 8.37
CA LYS A 293 -14.77 16.78 9.63
C LYS A 293 -13.28 16.54 9.87
N ASN A 294 -12.76 17.12 10.95
CA ASN A 294 -11.43 16.76 11.43
C ASN A 294 -11.42 15.26 11.76
N THR A 295 -10.49 14.54 11.19
CA THR A 295 -10.23 13.15 11.55
C THR A 295 -9.12 13.13 12.58
N ILE A 296 -9.28 12.30 13.61
CA ILE A 296 -8.24 12.09 14.61
C ILE A 296 -7.51 10.80 14.23
N GLU A 297 -6.22 10.93 13.98
CA GLU A 297 -5.32 9.79 13.86
C GLU A 297 -4.80 9.44 15.25
N TYR A 298 -4.87 8.16 15.56
CA TYR A 298 -4.33 7.53 16.74
C TYR A 298 -3.05 6.79 16.39
N LEU A 299 -2.01 6.96 17.17
CA LEU A 299 -0.85 6.09 17.16
C LEU A 299 -0.82 5.35 18.49
N HIS A 300 -1.29 4.11 18.46
CA HIS A 300 -1.25 3.19 19.59
C HIS A 300 0.16 2.65 19.74
N ILE A 301 0.66 2.61 20.97
CA ILE A 301 2.04 2.22 21.28
C ILE A 301 1.99 1.12 22.33
N LEU A 302 2.67 0.03 22.06
CA LEU A 302 2.88 -1.06 23.00
C LEU A 302 4.38 -1.33 23.16
N ILE A 303 4.84 -1.39 24.39
CA ILE A 303 6.18 -1.85 24.76
C ILE A 303 6.03 -3.18 25.50
N LYS A 304 6.54 -4.25 24.88
CA LYS A 304 6.57 -5.61 25.46
C LYS A 304 7.72 -5.79 26.42
#